data_5ccccff445e86d363986821f444cc4a1
#
_entry.id   5ccccff445e86d363986821f444cc4a1
#
_cell.length_a   1.000
_cell.length_b   1.000
_cell.length_c   1.000
_cell.angle_alpha   90.00
_cell.angle_beta   90.00
_cell.angle_gamma   90.00
#
_symmetry.space_group_name_H-M   'P 1'
#
loop_
_entity.id
_entity.type
_entity.pdbx_description
1 polymer ?
#
loop_
_entity_poly.entity_id
_entity_poly.type
_entity_poly.pdbx_seq_one_letter_code
_entity_poly.pdbx_strand_id
1 'polypeptide(L)'
;MPFENLKLFESILFFSALYYAGSLFYFIIGLSKEENSPKNLDTPPVSVIIAVRNGEKNINRLLNSLKNQTYNGEMEFIIVDDESTDKTVNIIQKFTQMDPRFKYLSSKGGDQKLTYKKRALDSGIKNAQFEHLLFTDIDCIIQYLWVENMMLSFTNETDYLIGYSEAVDATTSASKFQKADFFMLLSAARGMANNKSAWACTGQNQGYRKSLYSAVGGFSQITEQLQGDDSLFLLLCRKAKNINVNFANSPGSFVISRPELTWIAFLKQRIRWAGDSKVFWKFNLPFYFTSIATFILNMGIIVMPLIYGFTIFLDSWYMNILLIKFIAEYILIIMGGKAFHRQFSLINFLQWYIIQPLYVAVVSVGSILNVNRSWQGRKS
;
A
#
# COMPACT_ATOMS: atom_id res chain seq x y z
N MET A 1 20.04 -10.22 -34.00
CA MET A 1 18.64 -10.69 -33.93
C MET A 1 18.03 -10.59 -35.33
N PRO A 2 17.26 -11.56 -35.84
CA PRO A 2 16.53 -11.40 -37.09
C PRO A 2 15.59 -10.19 -37.00
N PHE A 3 15.46 -9.45 -38.09
CA PHE A 3 14.65 -8.22 -38.17
C PHE A 3 13.19 -8.40 -37.75
N GLU A 4 12.62 -9.57 -37.94
CA GLU A 4 11.24 -9.89 -37.53
C GLU A 4 11.04 -9.91 -36.01
N ASN A 5 12.02 -10.44 -35.25
CA ASN A 5 11.95 -10.45 -33.79
C ASN A 5 12.04 -9.06 -33.17
N LEU A 6 12.70 -8.13 -33.88
CA LEU A 6 12.85 -6.75 -33.44
C LEU A 6 11.53 -5.97 -33.56
N LYS A 7 10.83 -6.13 -34.71
CA LYS A 7 9.50 -5.54 -34.94
C LYS A 7 8.46 -6.09 -33.95
N LEU A 8 8.54 -7.37 -33.61
CA LEU A 8 7.66 -7.98 -32.59
C LEU A 8 7.90 -7.32 -31.22
N PHE A 9 9.14 -7.12 -30.82
CA PHE A 9 9.47 -6.48 -29.55
C PHE A 9 9.00 -5.02 -29.50
N GLU A 10 9.17 -4.26 -30.57
CA GLU A 10 8.65 -2.88 -30.73
C GLU A 10 7.12 -2.85 -30.58
N SER A 11 6.43 -3.79 -31.22
CA SER A 11 4.96 -3.91 -31.11
C SER A 11 4.53 -4.21 -29.68
N ILE A 12 5.18 -5.16 -29.01
CA ILE A 12 4.90 -5.49 -27.60
C ILE A 12 5.12 -4.27 -26.70
N LEU A 13 6.20 -3.54 -26.92
CA LEU A 13 6.49 -2.32 -26.15
C LEU A 13 5.43 -1.26 -26.37
N PHE A 14 5.01 -1.04 -27.62
CA PHE A 14 3.98 -0.06 -27.97
C PHE A 14 2.63 -0.40 -27.33
N PHE A 15 2.16 -1.65 -27.43
CA PHE A 15 0.92 -2.06 -26.80
C PHE A 15 0.99 -2.01 -25.26
N SER A 16 2.15 -2.34 -24.68
CA SER A 16 2.36 -2.20 -23.24
C SER A 16 2.31 -0.74 -22.80
N ALA A 17 2.87 0.18 -23.59
CA ALA A 17 2.80 1.62 -23.33
C ALA A 17 1.37 2.15 -23.39
N LEU A 18 0.57 1.71 -24.38
CA LEU A 18 -0.84 2.08 -24.49
C LEU A 18 -1.66 1.55 -23.32
N TYR A 19 -1.46 0.30 -22.94
CA TYR A 19 -2.17 -0.31 -21.80
C TYR A 19 -1.82 0.40 -20.49
N TYR A 20 -0.52 0.68 -20.28
CA TYR A 20 -0.04 1.44 -19.13
C TYR A 20 -0.66 2.83 -19.07
N ALA A 21 -0.59 3.60 -20.15
CA ALA A 21 -1.19 4.93 -20.21
C ALA A 21 -2.71 4.90 -20.00
N GLY A 22 -3.40 3.92 -20.58
CA GLY A 22 -4.82 3.71 -20.35
C GLY A 22 -5.15 3.42 -18.90
N SER A 23 -4.31 2.63 -18.21
CA SER A 23 -4.45 2.37 -16.77
C SER A 23 -4.28 3.66 -15.95
N LEU A 24 -3.25 4.46 -16.25
CA LEU A 24 -3.04 5.74 -15.57
C LEU A 24 -4.20 6.72 -15.83
N PHE A 25 -4.69 6.77 -17.05
CA PHE A 25 -5.85 7.61 -17.40
C PHE A 25 -7.10 7.19 -16.62
N TYR A 26 -7.33 5.88 -16.48
CA TYR A 26 -8.42 5.37 -15.63
C TYR A 26 -8.26 5.83 -14.16
N PHE A 27 -7.06 5.83 -13.60
CA PHE A 27 -6.81 6.33 -12.25
C PHE A 27 -7.05 7.84 -12.15
N ILE A 28 -6.61 8.62 -13.16
CA ILE A 28 -6.81 10.06 -13.24
C ILE A 28 -8.30 10.43 -13.28
N ILE A 29 -9.11 9.69 -14.05
CA ILE A 29 -10.57 9.87 -14.05
C ILE A 29 -11.15 9.67 -12.65
N GLY A 30 -10.70 8.65 -11.92
CA GLY A 30 -11.14 8.44 -10.54
C GLY A 30 -10.72 9.57 -9.59
N LEU A 31 -9.50 10.11 -9.76
CA LEU A 31 -9.03 11.24 -8.95
C LEU A 31 -9.78 12.55 -9.25
N SER A 32 -10.33 12.71 -10.46
CA SER A 32 -11.12 13.89 -10.83
C SER A 32 -12.57 13.88 -10.36
N LYS A 33 -13.06 12.73 -9.89
CA LYS A 33 -14.41 12.64 -9.33
C LYS A 33 -14.47 13.40 -8.01
N GLU A 34 -15.48 14.27 -7.89
CA GLU A 34 -15.77 14.91 -6.61
C GLU A 34 -16.18 13.86 -5.58
N GLU A 35 -15.69 14.06 -4.39
CA GLU A 35 -16.01 13.18 -3.29
C GLU A 35 -17.28 13.64 -2.59
N ASN A 36 -18.40 13.14 -3.06
CA ASN A 36 -19.70 13.29 -2.41
C ASN A 36 -19.98 12.11 -1.44
N SER A 37 -18.94 11.50 -0.89
CA SER A 37 -19.14 10.42 0.07
C SER A 37 -19.83 10.96 1.31
N PRO A 38 -21.00 10.42 1.71
CA PRO A 38 -21.66 10.81 2.93
C PRO A 38 -20.68 10.59 4.09
N LYS A 39 -20.63 11.55 5.02
CA LYS A 39 -19.84 11.40 6.24
C LYS A 39 -20.67 10.62 7.25
N ASN A 40 -20.05 9.67 7.91
CA ASN A 40 -20.65 9.04 9.06
C ASN A 40 -20.59 10.00 10.25
N LEU A 41 -21.73 10.52 10.64
CA LEU A 41 -21.84 11.40 11.82
C LEU A 41 -22.09 10.61 13.11
N ASP A 42 -22.45 9.32 12.99
CA ASP A 42 -22.51 8.41 14.12
C ASP A 42 -21.10 8.13 14.64
N THR A 43 -21.01 7.82 15.90
CA THR A 43 -19.73 7.45 16.54
C THR A 43 -19.73 5.97 16.94
N PRO A 44 -19.80 5.03 15.94
CA PRO A 44 -19.86 3.61 16.27
C PRO A 44 -18.56 3.15 16.92
N PRO A 45 -18.63 2.15 17.79
CA PRO A 45 -17.44 1.63 18.47
C PRO A 45 -16.44 1.03 17.48
N VAL A 46 -15.13 1.12 17.80
CA VAL A 46 -14.03 0.74 16.90
C VAL A 46 -12.90 0.02 17.63
N SER A 47 -12.39 -1.05 17.02
CA SER A 47 -11.20 -1.77 17.47
C SER A 47 -10.01 -1.38 16.57
N VAL A 48 -8.95 -0.85 17.16
CA VAL A 48 -7.67 -0.59 16.46
C VAL A 48 -6.73 -1.75 16.73
N ILE A 49 -6.26 -2.42 15.69
CA ILE A 49 -5.45 -3.65 15.80
C ILE A 49 -4.06 -3.38 15.22
N ILE A 50 -3.04 -3.69 16.02
CA ILE A 50 -1.64 -3.47 15.65
C ILE A 50 -0.85 -4.75 15.90
N ALA A 51 -0.26 -5.32 14.84
CA ALA A 51 0.70 -6.39 14.94
C ALA A 51 2.09 -5.82 15.19
N VAL A 52 2.81 -6.32 16.16
CA VAL A 52 4.15 -5.84 16.51
C VAL A 52 5.13 -7.00 16.68
N ARG A 53 6.36 -6.79 16.20
CA ARG A 53 7.52 -7.62 16.48
C ARG A 53 8.75 -6.74 16.64
N ASN A 54 9.44 -6.87 17.78
CA ASN A 54 10.66 -6.12 18.08
C ASN A 54 10.50 -4.61 17.85
N GLY A 55 9.45 -4.04 18.43
CA GLY A 55 9.02 -2.66 18.25
C GLY A 55 9.53 -1.69 19.31
N GLU A 56 10.46 -2.08 20.18
CA GLU A 56 10.93 -1.30 21.35
C GLU A 56 11.22 0.18 21.02
N LYS A 57 11.78 0.44 19.83
CA LYS A 57 12.16 1.80 19.41
C LYS A 57 10.97 2.71 19.07
N ASN A 58 9.87 2.16 18.60
CA ASN A 58 8.75 2.91 18.04
C ASN A 58 7.48 2.82 18.87
N ILE A 59 7.30 1.74 19.63
CA ILE A 59 6.04 1.39 20.27
C ILE A 59 5.54 2.46 21.24
N ASN A 60 6.41 3.05 22.05
CA ASN A 60 6.02 4.09 23.00
C ASN A 60 5.34 5.29 22.29
N ARG A 61 5.90 5.70 21.14
CA ARG A 61 5.33 6.81 20.36
C ARG A 61 3.93 6.47 19.85
N LEU A 62 3.76 5.27 19.27
CA LEU A 62 2.47 4.84 18.74
C LEU A 62 1.43 4.71 19.86
N LEU A 63 1.75 4.04 20.97
CA LEU A 63 0.82 3.87 22.08
C LEU A 63 0.40 5.21 22.71
N ASN A 64 1.31 6.18 22.82
CA ASN A 64 0.96 7.52 23.26
C ASN A 64 0.05 8.25 22.24
N SER A 65 0.26 8.08 20.94
CA SER A 65 -0.62 8.65 19.91
C SER A 65 -2.03 8.01 19.96
N LEU A 66 -2.13 6.71 20.22
CA LEU A 66 -3.41 6.02 20.41
C LEU A 66 -4.13 6.47 21.71
N LYS A 67 -3.40 6.59 22.80
CA LYS A 67 -3.94 7.09 24.07
C LYS A 67 -4.63 8.45 23.92
N ASN A 68 -4.05 9.31 23.09
CA ASN A 68 -4.50 10.70 22.89
C ASN A 68 -5.49 10.86 21.72
N GLN A 69 -6.12 9.79 21.22
CA GLN A 69 -7.18 9.91 20.23
C GLN A 69 -8.42 10.59 20.81
N THR A 70 -9.03 11.49 20.01
CA THR A 70 -10.15 12.36 20.44
C THR A 70 -11.52 11.84 20.03
N TYR A 71 -11.60 10.67 19.47
CA TYR A 71 -12.85 10.05 19.01
C TYR A 71 -13.86 9.87 20.17
N ASN A 72 -15.10 10.29 19.98
CA ASN A 72 -16.14 10.24 21.02
C ASN A 72 -16.82 8.87 21.16
N GLY A 73 -16.66 7.97 20.17
CA GLY A 73 -17.15 6.61 20.25
C GLY A 73 -16.27 5.73 21.13
N GLU A 74 -16.79 4.57 21.50
CA GLU A 74 -16.03 3.59 22.27
C GLU A 74 -14.85 3.05 21.43
N MET A 75 -13.67 2.97 22.05
CA MET A 75 -12.43 2.51 21.39
C MET A 75 -11.75 1.42 22.22
N GLU A 76 -11.19 0.43 21.53
CA GLU A 76 -10.19 -0.46 22.09
C GLU A 76 -8.94 -0.51 21.20
N PHE A 77 -7.79 -0.72 21.82
CA PHE A 77 -6.49 -0.81 21.15
C PHE A 77 -5.89 -2.18 21.43
N ILE A 78 -5.90 -3.05 20.42
CA ILE A 78 -5.42 -4.43 20.52
C ILE A 78 -4.01 -4.51 19.95
N ILE A 79 -3.03 -4.68 20.83
CA ILE A 79 -1.63 -4.79 20.46
C ILE A 79 -1.25 -6.27 20.49
N VAL A 80 -0.98 -6.82 19.31
CA VAL A 80 -0.68 -8.26 19.17
C VAL A 80 0.82 -8.46 18.96
N ASP A 81 1.46 -9.04 19.96
CA ASP A 81 2.88 -9.37 19.91
C ASP A 81 3.13 -10.66 19.10
N ASP A 82 3.98 -10.53 18.07
CA ASP A 82 4.42 -11.68 17.26
C ASP A 82 5.79 -12.18 17.73
N GLU A 83 5.85 -12.67 18.97
CA GLU A 83 7.04 -13.29 19.58
C GLU A 83 8.26 -12.33 19.58
N SER A 84 8.08 -11.13 20.12
CA SER A 84 9.18 -10.18 20.31
C SER A 84 10.20 -10.71 21.31
N THR A 85 11.47 -10.37 21.06
CA THR A 85 12.62 -10.77 21.90
C THR A 85 13.28 -9.58 22.60
N ASP A 86 12.79 -8.36 22.35
CA ASP A 86 13.21 -7.11 22.97
C ASP A 86 12.24 -6.68 24.09
N LYS A 87 12.30 -5.43 24.52
CA LYS A 87 11.45 -4.90 25.60
C LYS A 87 10.01 -4.57 25.17
N THR A 88 9.59 -4.92 23.93
CA THR A 88 8.27 -4.60 23.38
C THR A 88 7.14 -5.03 24.31
N VAL A 89 7.13 -6.29 24.75
CA VAL A 89 6.08 -6.85 25.61
C VAL A 89 5.96 -6.09 26.94
N ASN A 90 7.09 -5.79 27.59
CA ASN A 90 7.11 -5.04 28.85
C ASN A 90 6.51 -3.63 28.70
N ILE A 91 6.74 -3.00 27.55
CA ILE A 91 6.19 -1.68 27.26
C ILE A 91 4.68 -1.75 27.07
N ILE A 92 4.18 -2.73 26.30
CA ILE A 92 2.74 -2.92 26.08
C ILE A 92 2.03 -3.17 27.42
N GLN A 93 2.56 -4.06 28.27
CA GLN A 93 1.96 -4.40 29.56
C GLN A 93 1.83 -3.19 30.49
N LYS A 94 2.79 -2.25 30.46
CA LYS A 94 2.65 -0.99 31.23
C LYS A 94 1.45 -0.17 30.75
N PHE A 95 1.24 -0.07 29.43
CA PHE A 95 0.10 0.67 28.88
C PHE A 95 -1.23 -0.01 29.23
N THR A 96 -1.32 -1.34 29.21
CA THR A 96 -2.55 -2.07 29.60
C THR A 96 -2.92 -1.86 31.06
N GLN A 97 -1.92 -1.62 31.93
CA GLN A 97 -2.17 -1.30 33.35
C GLN A 97 -2.63 0.15 33.57
N MET A 98 -2.25 1.06 32.69
CA MET A 98 -2.55 2.50 32.82
C MET A 98 -3.87 2.90 32.17
N ASP A 99 -4.30 2.20 31.12
CA ASP A 99 -5.47 2.57 30.32
C ASP A 99 -6.21 1.29 29.87
N PRO A 100 -7.45 1.06 30.36
CA PRO A 100 -8.21 -0.17 30.09
C PRO A 100 -8.61 -0.37 28.63
N ARG A 101 -8.47 0.67 27.78
CA ARG A 101 -8.68 0.55 26.34
C ARG A 101 -7.61 -0.30 25.67
N PHE A 102 -6.41 -0.40 26.26
CA PHE A 102 -5.31 -1.19 25.70
C PHE A 102 -5.40 -2.66 26.12
N LYS A 103 -5.26 -3.53 25.13
CA LYS A 103 -5.25 -4.98 25.31
C LYS A 103 -3.97 -5.56 24.70
N TYR A 104 -3.32 -6.43 25.45
CA TYR A 104 -2.19 -7.23 24.98
C TYR A 104 -2.66 -8.60 24.54
N LEU A 105 -2.27 -9.04 23.35
CA LEU A 105 -2.48 -10.39 22.85
C LEU A 105 -1.18 -10.98 22.29
N SER A 106 -1.10 -12.30 22.25
CA SER A 106 -0.06 -13.03 21.54
C SER A 106 -0.55 -13.48 20.18
N SER A 107 0.34 -13.47 19.17
CA SER A 107 0.06 -14.03 17.83
C SER A 107 -0.30 -15.52 17.86
N LYS A 108 0.05 -16.23 18.94
CA LYS A 108 -0.30 -17.66 19.15
C LYS A 108 -1.82 -17.92 19.19
N GLY A 109 -2.63 -16.91 19.47
CA GLY A 109 -4.10 -16.99 19.40
C GLY A 109 -4.67 -16.99 17.98
N GLY A 110 -3.87 -16.67 16.97
CA GLY A 110 -4.28 -16.73 15.57
C GLY A 110 -4.24 -18.13 14.97
N ASP A 111 -4.78 -18.27 13.75
CA ASP A 111 -4.76 -19.52 13.01
C ASP A 111 -3.30 -19.98 12.78
N GLN A 112 -3.00 -21.22 13.18
CA GLN A 112 -1.65 -21.79 13.11
C GLN A 112 -1.17 -22.04 11.66
N LYS A 113 -2.06 -22.04 10.69
CA LYS A 113 -1.73 -22.09 9.26
C LYS A 113 -1.20 -20.75 8.74
N LEU A 114 -1.46 -19.66 9.46
CA LEU A 114 -0.95 -18.32 9.15
C LEU A 114 0.44 -18.12 9.75
N THR A 115 1.22 -17.29 9.08
CA THR A 115 2.58 -16.96 9.53
C THR A 115 2.73 -15.46 9.76
N TYR A 116 3.62 -15.08 10.65
CA TYR A 116 4.06 -13.70 10.87
C TYR A 116 2.89 -12.73 11.13
N LYS A 117 2.93 -11.56 10.47
CA LYS A 117 1.97 -10.48 10.65
C LYS A 117 0.52 -10.93 10.47
N LYS A 118 0.23 -11.82 9.50
CA LYS A 118 -1.15 -12.32 9.28
C LYS A 118 -1.67 -13.12 10.47
N ARG A 119 -0.84 -13.97 11.10
CA ARG A 119 -1.23 -14.71 12.31
C ARG A 119 -1.51 -13.75 13.47
N ALA A 120 -0.67 -12.72 13.63
CA ALA A 120 -0.90 -11.72 14.66
C ALA A 120 -2.19 -10.93 14.43
N LEU A 121 -2.43 -10.46 13.19
CA LEU A 121 -3.65 -9.75 12.84
C LEU A 121 -4.89 -10.63 13.02
N ASP A 122 -4.86 -11.90 12.62
CA ASP A 122 -5.97 -12.85 12.84
C ASP A 122 -6.28 -13.03 14.32
N SER A 123 -5.25 -13.15 15.18
CA SER A 123 -5.43 -13.17 16.63
C SER A 123 -6.14 -11.91 17.14
N GLY A 124 -5.71 -10.74 16.68
CA GLY A 124 -6.34 -9.46 17.05
C GLY A 124 -7.79 -9.36 16.58
N ILE A 125 -8.06 -9.70 15.32
CA ILE A 125 -9.39 -9.61 14.72
C ILE A 125 -10.39 -10.53 15.44
N LYS A 126 -10.00 -11.77 15.72
CA LYS A 126 -10.85 -12.72 16.45
C LYS A 126 -11.25 -12.21 17.82
N ASN A 127 -10.34 -11.54 18.53
CA ASN A 127 -10.56 -11.00 19.87
C ASN A 127 -11.11 -9.57 19.89
N ALA A 128 -11.25 -8.91 18.75
CA ALA A 128 -11.85 -7.58 18.66
C ALA A 128 -13.33 -7.63 19.08
N GLN A 129 -13.76 -6.68 19.90
CA GLN A 129 -15.14 -6.58 20.38
C GLN A 129 -16.06 -5.92 19.35
N PHE A 130 -15.53 -5.00 18.54
CA PHE A 130 -16.32 -4.14 17.69
C PHE A 130 -16.30 -4.55 16.22
N GLU A 131 -17.33 -4.13 15.51
CA GLU A 131 -17.51 -4.42 14.07
C GLU A 131 -16.54 -3.66 13.18
N HIS A 132 -16.23 -2.39 13.55
CA HIS A 132 -15.31 -1.56 12.76
C HIS A 132 -13.88 -1.81 13.23
N LEU A 133 -13.05 -2.24 12.30
CA LEU A 133 -11.63 -2.52 12.56
C LEU A 133 -10.77 -1.50 11.82
N LEU A 134 -9.82 -0.90 12.52
CA LEU A 134 -8.77 -0.05 11.94
C LEU A 134 -7.39 -0.68 12.18
N PHE A 135 -6.49 -0.48 11.24
CA PHE A 135 -5.15 -1.04 11.25
C PHE A 135 -4.10 0.02 10.96
N THR A 136 -3.01 -0.04 11.68
CA THR A 136 -1.79 0.74 11.40
C THR A 136 -0.54 -0.05 11.79
N ASP A 137 0.62 0.35 11.29
CA ASP A 137 1.89 -0.31 11.59
C ASP A 137 2.61 0.37 12.77
N ILE A 138 3.48 -0.39 13.46
CA ILE A 138 4.19 0.05 14.67
C ILE A 138 5.14 1.24 14.43
N ASP A 139 5.65 1.40 13.22
CA ASP A 139 6.58 2.45 12.81
C ASP A 139 5.88 3.73 12.31
N CYS A 140 4.56 3.68 12.22
CA CYS A 140 3.73 4.80 11.82
C CYS A 140 3.54 5.85 12.92
N ILE A 141 3.28 7.08 12.49
CA ILE A 141 2.85 8.18 13.34
C ILE A 141 1.43 8.53 12.93
N ILE A 142 0.51 8.40 13.87
CA ILE A 142 -0.89 8.77 13.70
C ILE A 142 -1.18 10.10 14.39
N GLN A 143 -2.08 10.89 13.81
CA GLN A 143 -2.53 12.15 14.38
C GLN A 143 -3.58 11.92 15.48
N TYR A 144 -3.79 12.87 16.38
CA TYR A 144 -4.79 12.78 17.45
C TYR A 144 -6.24 12.66 16.95
N LEU A 145 -6.52 13.12 15.73
CA LEU A 145 -7.82 13.01 15.04
C LEU A 145 -7.92 11.80 14.10
N TRP A 146 -6.94 10.87 14.12
CA TRP A 146 -6.87 9.80 13.13
C TRP A 146 -8.09 8.87 13.18
N VAL A 147 -8.45 8.37 14.36
CA VAL A 147 -9.62 7.47 14.51
C VAL A 147 -10.89 8.21 14.06
N GLU A 148 -11.11 9.43 14.52
CA GLU A 148 -12.28 10.24 14.16
C GLU A 148 -12.39 10.41 12.64
N ASN A 149 -11.32 10.82 11.96
CA ASN A 149 -11.35 11.06 10.52
C ASN A 149 -11.45 9.78 9.69
N MET A 150 -10.91 8.66 10.18
CA MET A 150 -11.15 7.35 9.58
C MET A 150 -12.64 6.96 9.70
N MET A 151 -13.21 7.10 10.88
CA MET A 151 -14.62 6.73 11.14
C MET A 151 -15.60 7.63 10.42
N LEU A 152 -15.31 8.93 10.21
CA LEU A 152 -16.10 9.80 9.35
C LEU A 152 -16.26 9.27 7.92
N SER A 153 -15.25 8.57 7.41
CA SER A 153 -15.24 7.97 6.07
C SER A 153 -15.75 6.53 6.06
N PHE A 154 -15.94 5.92 7.23
CA PHE A 154 -16.42 4.55 7.40
C PHE A 154 -17.95 4.56 7.60
N THR A 155 -18.68 4.81 6.51
CA THR A 155 -20.15 4.90 6.51
C THR A 155 -20.81 3.53 6.74
N ASN A 156 -22.14 3.54 6.95
CA ASN A 156 -22.91 2.31 7.10
C ASN A 156 -22.84 1.38 5.89
N GLU A 157 -22.59 1.92 4.70
CA GLU A 157 -22.43 1.16 3.46
C GLU A 157 -20.99 0.71 3.20
N THR A 158 -20.00 1.24 3.94
CA THR A 158 -18.59 0.92 3.72
C THR A 158 -18.24 -0.42 4.33
N ASP A 159 -17.71 -1.33 3.52
CA ASP A 159 -17.19 -2.63 3.95
C ASP A 159 -15.68 -2.57 4.19
N TYR A 160 -14.97 -1.82 3.35
CA TYR A 160 -13.52 -1.65 3.38
C TYR A 160 -13.13 -0.19 3.23
N LEU A 161 -12.22 0.29 4.07
CA LEU A 161 -11.72 1.66 4.08
C LEU A 161 -10.22 1.68 3.80
N ILE A 162 -9.81 2.48 2.82
CA ILE A 162 -8.41 2.72 2.50
C ILE A 162 -8.03 4.09 3.04
N GLY A 163 -6.89 4.22 3.71
CA GLY A 163 -6.35 5.49 4.15
C GLY A 163 -5.06 5.87 3.41
N TYR A 164 -4.72 7.14 3.45
CA TYR A 164 -3.49 7.67 2.89
C TYR A 164 -2.35 7.57 3.90
N SER A 165 -1.18 7.12 3.42
CA SER A 165 0.08 7.12 4.19
C SER A 165 1.11 7.96 3.47
N GLU A 166 1.76 8.86 4.21
CA GLU A 166 2.77 9.78 3.67
C GLU A 166 4.16 9.42 4.19
N ALA A 167 5.14 9.30 3.28
CA ALA A 167 6.54 9.22 3.67
C ALA A 167 7.09 10.63 3.91
N VAL A 168 7.57 10.90 5.14
CA VAL A 168 8.14 12.20 5.55
C VAL A 168 9.61 12.08 5.89
N ASP A 169 10.27 13.22 6.14
CA ASP A 169 11.70 13.29 6.49
C ASP A 169 12.62 12.65 5.43
N ALA A 170 12.27 12.84 4.16
CA ALA A 170 13.00 12.32 3.02
C ALA A 170 14.29 13.14 2.80
N THR A 171 15.39 12.72 3.44
CA THR A 171 16.68 13.45 3.44
C THR A 171 17.68 12.92 2.41
N THR A 172 17.61 11.62 2.08
CA THR A 172 18.50 10.96 1.12
C THR A 172 17.86 10.85 -0.27
N SER A 173 18.64 10.53 -1.30
CA SER A 173 18.11 10.26 -2.65
C SER A 173 17.13 9.09 -2.66
N ALA A 174 17.42 8.03 -1.90
CA ALA A 174 16.53 6.87 -1.78
C ALA A 174 15.20 7.25 -1.13
N SER A 175 15.23 7.98 -0.03
CA SER A 175 14.01 8.39 0.68
C SER A 175 13.18 9.41 -0.10
N LYS A 176 13.81 10.32 -0.87
CA LYS A 176 13.11 11.25 -1.77
C LYS A 176 12.42 10.50 -2.91
N PHE A 177 13.10 9.53 -3.53
CA PHE A 177 12.51 8.66 -4.53
C PHE A 177 11.33 7.88 -3.96
N GLN A 178 11.51 7.24 -2.80
CA GLN A 178 10.47 6.48 -2.12
C GLN A 178 9.24 7.34 -1.81
N LYS A 179 9.42 8.59 -1.38
CA LYS A 179 8.31 9.52 -1.13
C LYS A 179 7.48 9.74 -2.40
N ALA A 180 8.12 10.01 -3.53
CA ALA A 180 7.42 10.21 -4.80
C ALA A 180 6.74 8.91 -5.29
N ASP A 181 7.46 7.78 -5.23
CA ASP A 181 6.95 6.46 -5.63
C ASP A 181 5.72 6.05 -4.83
N PHE A 182 5.78 6.18 -3.51
CA PHE A 182 4.66 5.82 -2.64
C PHE A 182 3.46 6.74 -2.82
N PHE A 183 3.71 8.03 -3.05
CA PHE A 183 2.65 8.99 -3.39
C PHE A 183 1.94 8.63 -4.69
N MET A 184 2.67 8.24 -5.75
CA MET A 184 2.09 7.81 -7.02
C MET A 184 1.23 6.56 -6.85
N LEU A 185 1.71 5.57 -6.07
CA LEU A 185 0.96 4.34 -5.79
C LEU A 185 -0.35 4.63 -5.04
N LEU A 186 -0.33 5.51 -4.04
CA LEU A 186 -1.54 5.84 -3.28
C LEU A 186 -2.49 6.77 -4.07
N SER A 187 -1.96 7.60 -4.97
CA SER A 187 -2.79 8.35 -5.92
C SER A 187 -3.55 7.42 -6.85
N ALA A 188 -2.87 6.41 -7.39
CA ALA A 188 -3.52 5.37 -8.18
C ALA A 188 -4.57 4.59 -7.35
N ALA A 189 -4.24 4.20 -6.11
CA ALA A 189 -5.16 3.48 -5.23
C ALA A 189 -6.44 4.29 -4.95
N ARG A 190 -6.32 5.60 -4.67
CA ARG A 190 -7.49 6.48 -4.51
C ARG A 190 -8.30 6.60 -5.79
N GLY A 191 -7.64 6.82 -6.94
CA GLY A 191 -8.33 6.88 -8.22
C GLY A 191 -9.13 5.61 -8.53
N MET A 192 -8.55 4.46 -8.25
CA MET A 192 -9.22 3.16 -8.38
C MET A 192 -10.39 3.00 -7.41
N ALA A 193 -10.25 3.41 -6.15
CA ALA A 193 -11.32 3.34 -5.16
C ALA A 193 -12.52 4.21 -5.60
N ASN A 194 -12.28 5.43 -6.05
CA ASN A 194 -13.30 6.34 -6.56
C ASN A 194 -14.00 5.82 -7.85
N ASN A 195 -13.31 4.99 -8.63
CA ASN A 195 -13.89 4.27 -9.76
C ASN A 195 -14.63 2.98 -9.35
N LYS A 196 -14.84 2.75 -8.04
CA LYS A 196 -15.43 1.51 -7.49
C LYS A 196 -14.69 0.25 -7.91
N SER A 197 -13.38 0.40 -8.15
CA SER A 197 -12.49 -0.66 -8.65
C SER A 197 -11.19 -0.72 -7.85
N ALA A 198 -11.24 -0.60 -6.53
CA ALA A 198 -10.07 -0.62 -5.67
C ALA A 198 -9.20 -1.88 -5.87
N TRP A 199 -7.92 -1.70 -6.22
CA TRP A 199 -6.97 -2.81 -6.48
C TRP A 199 -5.89 -2.92 -5.42
N ALA A 200 -5.57 -1.81 -4.76
CA ALA A 200 -4.48 -1.74 -3.82
C ALA A 200 -4.83 -0.83 -2.63
N CYS A 201 -4.21 -1.12 -1.51
CA CYS A 201 -4.21 -0.31 -0.29
C CYS A 201 -2.86 -0.45 0.41
N THR A 202 -2.74 0.06 1.61
CA THR A 202 -1.55 -0.09 2.45
C THR A 202 -1.94 -0.57 3.84
N GLY A 203 -1.21 -1.55 4.36
CA GLY A 203 -1.39 -2.05 5.73
C GLY A 203 -1.09 -1.01 6.81
N GLN A 204 -0.46 0.10 6.43
CA GLN A 204 -0.19 1.21 7.34
C GLN A 204 -1.43 2.03 7.70
N ASN A 205 -2.46 2.01 6.85
CA ASN A 205 -3.67 2.81 7.05
C ASN A 205 -4.85 2.21 6.30
N GLN A 206 -5.57 1.33 6.94
CA GLN A 206 -6.75 0.67 6.37
C GLN A 206 -7.75 0.32 7.47
N GLY A 207 -8.97 0.02 7.07
CA GLY A 207 -10.00 -0.51 7.94
C GLY A 207 -10.97 -1.41 7.19
N TYR A 208 -11.64 -2.31 7.88
CA TYR A 208 -12.71 -3.13 7.32
C TYR A 208 -13.62 -3.66 8.42
N ARG A 209 -14.79 -4.15 8.02
CA ARG A 209 -15.73 -4.76 8.95
C ARG A 209 -15.25 -6.13 9.39
N LYS A 210 -15.42 -6.44 10.68
CA LYS A 210 -15.14 -7.77 11.25
C LYS A 210 -15.97 -8.86 10.55
N SER A 211 -17.22 -8.55 10.25
CA SER A 211 -18.13 -9.42 9.49
C SER A 211 -17.62 -9.72 8.08
N LEU A 212 -17.01 -8.73 7.36
CA LEU A 212 -16.36 -8.96 6.07
C LEU A 212 -15.20 -9.94 6.19
N TYR A 213 -14.32 -9.75 7.20
CA TYR A 213 -13.21 -10.68 7.47
C TYR A 213 -13.70 -12.12 7.64
N SER A 214 -14.72 -12.31 8.46
CA SER A 214 -15.31 -13.62 8.72
C SER A 214 -15.97 -14.21 7.46
N ALA A 215 -16.68 -13.39 6.71
CA ALA A 215 -17.44 -13.82 5.52
C ALA A 215 -16.56 -14.30 4.37
N VAL A 216 -15.30 -13.82 4.25
CA VAL A 216 -14.36 -14.28 3.22
C VAL A 216 -13.44 -15.40 3.73
N GLY A 217 -13.60 -15.84 4.98
CA GLY A 217 -12.75 -16.86 5.61
C GLY A 217 -11.38 -16.34 6.03
N GLY A 218 -11.30 -15.05 6.35
CA GLY A 218 -10.07 -14.40 6.80
C GLY A 218 -8.93 -14.50 5.78
N PHE A 219 -7.73 -14.79 6.27
CA PHE A 219 -6.54 -14.95 5.43
C PHE A 219 -6.31 -16.38 4.88
N SER A 220 -7.30 -17.28 5.00
CA SER A 220 -7.14 -18.70 4.69
C SER A 220 -6.72 -18.98 3.24
N GLN A 221 -7.15 -18.15 2.28
CA GLN A 221 -6.83 -18.31 0.85
C GLN A 221 -5.49 -17.70 0.45
N ILE A 222 -4.80 -17.03 1.37
CA ILE A 222 -3.52 -16.34 1.14
C ILE A 222 -2.46 -16.74 2.18
N THR A 223 -2.54 -17.95 2.70
CA THR A 223 -1.59 -18.49 3.72
C THR A 223 -0.17 -18.56 3.22
N GLU A 224 0.03 -18.92 1.95
CA GLU A 224 1.35 -19.12 1.34
C GLU A 224 2.10 -17.81 1.05
N GLN A 225 1.41 -16.68 0.97
CA GLN A 225 2.04 -15.38 0.75
C GLN A 225 2.65 -14.88 2.05
N LEU A 226 3.89 -14.36 1.98
CA LEU A 226 4.58 -13.79 3.14
C LEU A 226 3.84 -12.58 3.70
N GLN A 227 3.30 -11.77 2.79
CA GLN A 227 2.49 -10.59 3.05
C GLN A 227 1.04 -10.80 2.61
N GLY A 228 0.34 -9.75 2.24
CA GLY A 228 -1.00 -9.83 1.67
C GLY A 228 -2.10 -9.53 2.67
N ASP A 229 -1.76 -9.00 3.84
CA ASP A 229 -2.71 -8.52 4.83
C ASP A 229 -3.41 -7.21 4.41
N ASP A 230 -2.99 -6.61 3.31
CA ASP A 230 -3.50 -5.37 2.74
C ASP A 230 -4.07 -5.57 1.31
N SER A 231 -3.32 -5.21 0.28
CA SER A 231 -3.80 -5.21 -1.11
C SER A 231 -4.32 -6.58 -1.55
N LEU A 232 -3.65 -7.66 -1.17
CA LEU A 232 -4.10 -8.99 -1.56
C LEU A 232 -5.38 -9.40 -0.82
N PHE A 233 -5.51 -9.03 0.46
CA PHE A 233 -6.74 -9.23 1.21
C PHE A 233 -7.91 -8.41 0.65
N LEU A 234 -7.66 -7.15 0.26
CA LEU A 234 -8.66 -6.33 -0.44
C LEU A 234 -9.12 -7.00 -1.74
N LEU A 235 -8.19 -7.51 -2.56
CA LEU A 235 -8.52 -8.23 -3.79
C LEU A 235 -9.32 -9.51 -3.52
N LEU A 236 -8.98 -10.26 -2.46
CA LEU A 236 -9.72 -11.42 -2.02
C LEU A 236 -11.17 -11.05 -1.65
N CYS A 237 -11.35 -10.00 -0.85
CA CYS A 237 -12.67 -9.50 -0.46
C CYS A 237 -13.51 -9.12 -1.69
N ARG A 238 -12.92 -8.39 -2.64
CA ARG A 238 -13.59 -7.97 -3.87
C ARG A 238 -13.95 -9.13 -4.81
N LYS A 239 -13.10 -10.16 -4.84
CA LYS A 239 -13.39 -11.37 -5.61
C LYS A 239 -14.54 -12.20 -5.00
N ALA A 240 -14.56 -12.30 -3.68
CA ALA A 240 -15.51 -13.13 -2.94
C ALA A 240 -16.90 -12.46 -2.81
N LYS A 241 -16.95 -11.13 -2.76
CA LYS A 241 -18.17 -10.35 -2.53
C LYS A 241 -18.13 -9.02 -3.29
N ASN A 242 -19.34 -8.53 -3.61
CA ASN A 242 -19.50 -7.14 -4.08
C ASN A 242 -19.43 -6.21 -2.85
N ILE A 243 -18.26 -5.65 -2.58
CA ILE A 243 -18.01 -4.80 -1.42
C ILE A 243 -17.92 -3.32 -1.81
N ASN A 244 -18.36 -2.46 -0.91
CA ASN A 244 -18.18 -1.02 -1.01
C ASN A 244 -16.87 -0.61 -0.38
N VAL A 245 -15.98 -0.04 -1.19
CA VAL A 245 -14.67 0.44 -0.75
C VAL A 245 -14.64 1.95 -0.80
N ASN A 246 -14.36 2.58 0.33
CA ASN A 246 -14.15 4.02 0.44
C ASN A 246 -12.68 4.36 0.65
N PHE A 247 -12.32 5.62 0.40
CA PHE A 247 -11.01 6.17 0.68
C PHE A 247 -11.14 7.32 1.71
N ALA A 248 -10.38 7.26 2.81
CA ALA A 248 -10.36 8.32 3.82
C ALA A 248 -9.49 9.48 3.34
N ASN A 249 -10.11 10.61 3.02
CA ASN A 249 -9.47 11.75 2.35
C ASN A 249 -9.16 12.93 3.26
N SER A 250 -9.72 12.96 4.47
CA SER A 250 -9.45 14.03 5.42
C SER A 250 -7.97 14.02 5.83
N PRO A 251 -7.25 15.16 5.82
CA PRO A 251 -5.88 15.21 6.29
C PRO A 251 -5.66 14.65 7.70
N GLY A 252 -6.68 14.71 8.57
CA GLY A 252 -6.63 14.12 9.91
C GLY A 252 -6.57 12.59 9.92
N SER A 253 -7.01 11.91 8.84
CA SER A 253 -6.90 10.46 8.69
C SER A 253 -5.54 9.99 8.16
N PHE A 254 -4.64 10.91 7.77
CA PHE A 254 -3.37 10.54 7.16
C PHE A 254 -2.39 10.00 8.19
N VAL A 255 -1.74 8.93 7.81
CA VAL A 255 -0.68 8.30 8.60
C VAL A 255 0.67 8.72 8.03
N ILE A 256 1.62 8.96 8.94
CA ILE A 256 2.98 9.34 8.57
C ILE A 256 3.90 8.14 8.79
N SER A 257 4.66 7.76 7.78
CA SER A 257 5.68 6.72 7.86
C SER A 257 7.08 7.31 7.60
N ARG A 258 8.11 6.64 8.12
CA ARG A 258 9.50 7.00 7.83
C ARG A 258 10.00 6.18 6.66
N PRO A 259 10.55 6.83 5.62
CA PRO A 259 11.11 6.10 4.48
C PRO A 259 12.44 5.45 4.85
N GLU A 260 12.79 4.43 4.08
CA GLU A 260 14.12 3.83 4.14
C GLU A 260 15.18 4.84 3.68
N LEU A 261 16.27 4.95 4.41
CA LEU A 261 17.32 5.94 4.14
C LEU A 261 18.33 5.48 3.08
N THR A 262 18.39 4.18 2.79
CA THR A 262 19.34 3.60 1.82
C THR A 262 18.63 2.89 0.69
N TRP A 263 19.21 2.92 -0.52
CA TRP A 263 18.72 2.19 -1.68
C TRP A 263 18.60 0.68 -1.41
N ILE A 264 19.55 0.09 -0.70
CA ILE A 264 19.54 -1.34 -0.39
C ILE A 264 18.34 -1.71 0.47
N ALA A 265 18.07 -0.96 1.54
CA ALA A 265 16.93 -1.20 2.42
C ALA A 265 15.61 -1.00 1.66
N PHE A 266 15.51 0.09 0.89
CA PHE A 266 14.34 0.39 0.07
C PHE A 266 14.05 -0.69 -0.97
N LEU A 267 15.06 -1.11 -1.74
CA LEU A 267 14.89 -2.17 -2.75
C LEU A 267 14.47 -3.51 -2.12
N LYS A 268 15.08 -3.88 -0.97
CA LYS A 268 14.66 -5.07 -0.22
C LYS A 268 13.19 -5.01 0.18
N GLN A 269 12.74 -3.86 0.67
CA GLN A 269 11.34 -3.65 1.03
C GLN A 269 10.43 -3.81 -0.19
N ARG A 270 10.77 -3.18 -1.33
CA ARG A 270 9.95 -3.20 -2.55
C ARG A 270 9.94 -4.56 -3.24
N ILE A 271 11.06 -5.28 -3.29
CA ILE A 271 11.13 -6.66 -3.79
C ILE A 271 10.20 -7.57 -2.98
N ARG A 272 10.17 -7.39 -1.66
CA ARG A 272 9.27 -8.13 -0.78
C ARG A 272 7.80 -7.82 -1.11
N TRP A 273 7.42 -6.54 -1.28
CA TRP A 273 6.07 -6.14 -1.63
C TRP A 273 5.64 -6.63 -3.01
N ALA A 274 6.55 -6.56 -3.99
CA ALA A 274 6.29 -7.05 -5.32
C ALA A 274 6.09 -8.57 -5.39
N GLY A 275 6.46 -9.32 -4.35
CA GLY A 275 6.25 -10.77 -4.27
C GLY A 275 4.79 -11.19 -4.41
N ASP A 276 3.86 -10.38 -3.97
CA ASP A 276 2.43 -10.64 -4.05
C ASP A 276 1.87 -10.53 -5.48
N SER A 277 2.54 -9.78 -6.37
CA SER A 277 2.11 -9.62 -7.77
C SER A 277 2.03 -10.95 -8.54
N LYS A 278 2.78 -11.96 -8.13
CA LYS A 278 2.78 -13.30 -8.74
C LYS A 278 1.42 -14.00 -8.70
N VAL A 279 0.57 -13.61 -7.77
CA VAL A 279 -0.76 -14.21 -7.60
C VAL A 279 -1.91 -13.28 -7.99
N PHE A 280 -1.64 -12.04 -8.41
CA PHE A 280 -2.68 -11.08 -8.81
C PHE A 280 -3.59 -11.61 -9.93
N TRP A 281 -3.04 -12.42 -10.85
CA TRP A 281 -3.85 -13.06 -11.91
C TRP A 281 -5.00 -13.90 -11.37
N LYS A 282 -4.89 -14.44 -10.15
CA LYS A 282 -5.95 -15.22 -9.49
C LYS A 282 -7.10 -14.35 -8.99
N PHE A 283 -6.84 -13.05 -8.74
CA PHE A 283 -7.77 -12.15 -8.06
C PHE A 283 -8.23 -10.99 -8.94
N ASN A 284 -7.33 -10.41 -9.76
CA ASN A 284 -7.62 -9.23 -10.58
C ASN A 284 -6.76 -9.20 -11.84
N LEU A 285 -7.31 -9.62 -12.97
CA LEU A 285 -6.61 -9.65 -14.25
C LEU A 285 -6.17 -8.25 -14.74
N PRO A 286 -7.02 -7.19 -14.69
CA PRO A 286 -6.59 -5.85 -15.06
C PRO A 286 -5.37 -5.37 -14.26
N PHE A 287 -5.34 -5.59 -12.95
CA PHE A 287 -4.19 -5.24 -12.13
C PHE A 287 -2.93 -6.04 -12.50
N TYR A 288 -3.09 -7.33 -12.76
CA TYR A 288 -2.01 -8.19 -13.22
C TYR A 288 -1.42 -7.70 -14.54
N PHE A 289 -2.26 -7.40 -15.55
CA PHE A 289 -1.80 -6.87 -16.83
C PHE A 289 -1.18 -5.48 -16.71
N THR A 290 -1.69 -4.62 -15.83
CA THR A 290 -1.03 -3.33 -15.53
C THR A 290 0.37 -3.53 -14.99
N SER A 291 0.56 -4.50 -14.10
CA SER A 291 1.90 -4.82 -13.56
C SER A 291 2.85 -5.34 -14.64
N ILE A 292 2.36 -6.21 -15.55
CA ILE A 292 3.14 -6.71 -16.70
C ILE A 292 3.49 -5.56 -17.65
N ALA A 293 2.52 -4.73 -18.01
CA ALA A 293 2.74 -3.60 -18.92
C ALA A 293 3.74 -2.60 -18.34
N THR A 294 3.66 -2.33 -17.03
CA THR A 294 4.63 -1.51 -16.31
C THR A 294 6.04 -2.10 -16.41
N PHE A 295 6.18 -3.40 -16.22
CA PHE A 295 7.48 -4.08 -16.33
C PHE A 295 8.02 -3.99 -17.77
N ILE A 296 7.23 -4.39 -18.77
CA ILE A 296 7.66 -4.40 -20.18
C ILE A 296 8.02 -2.98 -20.65
N LEU A 297 7.21 -1.98 -20.32
CA LEU A 297 7.48 -0.60 -20.68
C LEU A 297 8.81 -0.10 -20.11
N ASN A 298 9.03 -0.30 -18.82
CA ASN A 298 10.24 0.19 -18.17
C ASN A 298 11.49 -0.61 -18.58
N MET A 299 11.37 -1.92 -18.81
CA MET A 299 12.45 -2.71 -19.42
C MET A 299 12.76 -2.25 -20.84
N GLY A 300 11.74 -1.96 -21.64
CA GLY A 300 11.93 -1.43 -23.02
C GLY A 300 12.66 -0.10 -23.02
N ILE A 301 12.35 0.80 -22.09
CA ILE A 301 13.04 2.08 -21.95
C ILE A 301 14.55 1.89 -21.69
N ILE A 302 14.94 0.84 -20.99
CA ILE A 302 16.37 0.52 -20.73
C ILE A 302 16.99 -0.20 -21.91
N VAL A 303 16.29 -1.18 -22.48
CA VAL A 303 16.86 -2.14 -23.45
C VAL A 303 16.99 -1.52 -24.84
N MET A 304 16.05 -0.66 -25.27
CA MET A 304 16.09 -0.05 -26.60
C MET A 304 17.36 0.78 -26.85
N PRO A 305 17.80 1.67 -25.95
CA PRO A 305 19.07 2.37 -26.14
C PRO A 305 20.30 1.42 -26.16
N LEU A 306 20.24 0.27 -25.51
CA LEU A 306 21.31 -0.70 -25.53
C LEU A 306 21.40 -1.46 -26.87
N ILE A 307 20.28 -1.63 -27.57
CA ILE A 307 20.22 -2.32 -28.87
C ILE A 307 20.55 -1.35 -30.01
N TYR A 308 19.93 -0.17 -30.03
CA TYR A 308 20.01 0.79 -31.13
C TYR A 308 21.02 1.92 -30.90
N GLY A 309 21.66 1.97 -29.73
CA GLY A 309 22.47 3.11 -29.31
C GLY A 309 21.60 4.36 -29.09
N PHE A 310 22.26 5.51 -28.99
CA PHE A 310 21.58 6.79 -28.77
C PHE A 310 20.71 7.26 -29.94
N THR A 311 20.86 6.66 -31.13
CA THR A 311 20.05 7.00 -32.33
C THR A 311 18.56 6.70 -32.11
N ILE A 312 18.20 5.79 -31.20
CA ILE A 312 16.79 5.49 -30.84
C ILE A 312 16.04 6.74 -30.36
N PHE A 313 16.72 7.70 -29.75
CA PHE A 313 16.10 8.97 -29.31
C PHE A 313 15.75 9.92 -30.48
N LEU A 314 16.17 9.61 -31.72
CA LEU A 314 15.74 10.28 -32.91
C LEU A 314 14.49 9.66 -33.54
N ASP A 315 14.14 8.44 -33.13
CA ASP A 315 12.97 7.74 -33.62
C ASP A 315 11.68 8.27 -32.99
N SER A 316 10.80 8.78 -33.81
CA SER A 316 9.55 9.42 -33.36
C SER A 316 8.66 8.50 -32.55
N TRP A 317 8.59 7.20 -32.87
CA TRP A 317 7.75 6.25 -32.15
C TRP A 317 8.26 6.03 -30.72
N TYR A 318 9.57 5.91 -30.51
CA TYR A 318 10.15 5.74 -29.19
C TYR A 318 10.00 7.01 -28.34
N MET A 319 10.25 8.17 -28.93
CA MET A 319 10.04 9.45 -28.27
C MET A 319 8.57 9.67 -27.89
N ASN A 320 7.62 9.24 -28.73
CA ASN A 320 6.20 9.31 -28.40
C ASN A 320 5.84 8.41 -27.20
N ILE A 321 6.42 7.22 -27.07
CA ILE A 321 6.24 6.36 -25.89
C ILE A 321 6.73 7.07 -24.63
N LEU A 322 7.93 7.65 -24.66
CA LEU A 322 8.48 8.40 -23.52
C LEU A 322 7.61 9.60 -23.18
N LEU A 323 7.13 10.33 -24.17
CA LEU A 323 6.27 11.50 -23.98
C LEU A 323 4.90 11.13 -23.38
N ILE A 324 4.26 10.09 -23.92
CA ILE A 324 2.97 9.60 -23.41
C ILE A 324 3.12 9.16 -21.95
N LYS A 325 4.17 8.38 -21.63
CA LYS A 325 4.48 7.98 -20.26
C LYS A 325 4.69 9.21 -19.36
N PHE A 326 5.52 10.15 -19.79
CA PHE A 326 5.79 11.38 -19.03
C PHE A 326 4.53 12.17 -18.73
N ILE A 327 3.70 12.44 -19.74
CA ILE A 327 2.47 13.21 -19.60
C ILE A 327 1.50 12.50 -18.65
N ALA A 328 1.28 11.20 -18.84
CA ALA A 328 0.35 10.43 -18.02
C ALA A 328 0.77 10.40 -16.53
N GLU A 329 2.04 10.16 -16.25
CA GLU A 329 2.58 10.14 -14.88
C GLU A 329 2.60 11.56 -14.27
N TYR A 330 2.91 12.59 -15.07
CA TYR A 330 2.90 13.97 -14.60
C TYR A 330 1.47 14.44 -14.23
N ILE A 331 0.48 14.09 -15.06
CA ILE A 331 -0.92 14.39 -14.73
C ILE A 331 -1.35 13.64 -13.46
N LEU A 332 -0.97 12.36 -13.32
CA LEU A 332 -1.31 11.58 -12.13
C LEU A 332 -0.76 12.20 -10.85
N ILE A 333 0.52 12.66 -10.84
CA ILE A 333 1.10 13.29 -9.65
C ILE A 333 0.44 14.64 -9.31
N ILE A 334 0.08 15.43 -10.32
CA ILE A 334 -0.63 16.70 -10.12
C ILE A 334 -2.04 16.46 -9.57
N MET A 335 -2.77 15.51 -10.16
CA MET A 335 -4.12 15.17 -9.68
C MET A 335 -4.11 14.57 -8.29
N GLY A 336 -3.14 13.69 -7.99
CA GLY A 336 -2.90 13.19 -6.65
C GLY A 336 -2.57 14.32 -5.67
N GLY A 337 -1.73 15.27 -6.09
CA GLY A 337 -1.39 16.46 -5.30
C GLY A 337 -2.63 17.27 -4.88
N LYS A 338 -3.54 17.51 -5.83
CA LYS A 338 -4.84 18.16 -5.54
C LYS A 338 -5.67 17.30 -4.57
N ALA A 339 -5.75 16.00 -4.84
CA ALA A 339 -6.56 15.06 -4.07
C ALA A 339 -6.11 14.93 -2.61
N PHE A 340 -4.81 14.97 -2.33
CA PHE A 340 -4.26 14.85 -0.96
C PHE A 340 -3.81 16.18 -0.35
N HIS A 341 -4.06 17.31 -1.03
CA HIS A 341 -3.58 18.63 -0.59
C HIS A 341 -2.06 18.65 -0.37
N ARG A 342 -1.32 18.06 -1.33
CA ARG A 342 0.14 17.98 -1.33
C ARG A 342 0.70 18.58 -2.61
N GLN A 343 1.87 19.20 -2.49
CA GLN A 343 2.59 19.75 -3.64
C GLN A 343 3.84 18.92 -3.91
N PHE A 344 4.05 18.61 -5.18
CA PHE A 344 5.28 18.00 -5.66
C PHE A 344 5.97 18.94 -6.64
N SER A 345 7.26 19.18 -6.43
CA SER A 345 8.04 19.98 -7.37
C SER A 345 8.32 19.17 -8.64
N LEU A 346 8.39 19.88 -9.77
CA LEU A 346 8.77 19.26 -11.05
C LEU A 346 10.13 18.56 -10.96
N ILE A 347 11.08 19.11 -10.19
CA ILE A 347 12.41 18.51 -10.00
C ILE A 347 12.31 17.14 -9.33
N ASN A 348 11.50 17.01 -8.27
CA ASN A 348 11.31 15.72 -7.60
C ASN A 348 10.62 14.70 -8.51
N PHE A 349 9.67 15.15 -9.34
CA PHE A 349 9.03 14.29 -10.33
C PHE A 349 10.04 13.84 -11.40
N LEU A 350 10.87 14.73 -11.95
CA LEU A 350 11.88 14.39 -12.94
C LEU A 350 12.92 13.39 -12.39
N GLN A 351 13.38 13.58 -11.16
CA GLN A 351 14.27 12.63 -10.51
C GLN A 351 13.64 11.24 -10.38
N TRP A 352 12.37 11.18 -9.96
CA TRP A 352 11.64 9.93 -9.89
C TRP A 352 11.45 9.30 -11.26
N TYR A 353 11.03 10.08 -12.27
CA TYR A 353 10.79 9.63 -13.65
C TYR A 353 12.01 8.98 -14.29
N ILE A 354 13.19 9.60 -14.13
CA ILE A 354 14.45 9.09 -14.70
C ILE A 354 14.91 7.80 -14.01
N ILE A 355 14.76 7.70 -12.70
CA ILE A 355 15.23 6.54 -11.92
C ILE A 355 14.25 5.37 -12.01
N GLN A 356 12.96 5.65 -12.19
CA GLN A 356 11.88 4.68 -12.12
C GLN A 356 12.06 3.47 -13.05
N PRO A 357 12.51 3.57 -14.32
CA PRO A 357 12.72 2.39 -15.16
C PRO A 357 13.70 1.39 -14.56
N LEU A 358 14.85 1.85 -14.07
CA LEU A 358 15.84 0.99 -13.43
C LEU A 358 15.31 0.37 -12.13
N TYR A 359 14.61 1.16 -11.33
CA TYR A 359 13.97 0.70 -10.11
C TYR A 359 12.95 -0.41 -10.39
N VAL A 360 12.05 -0.23 -11.36
CA VAL A 360 11.05 -1.24 -11.74
C VAL A 360 11.73 -2.52 -12.23
N ALA A 361 12.77 -2.41 -13.06
CA ALA A 361 13.52 -3.56 -13.55
C ALA A 361 14.13 -4.36 -12.39
N VAL A 362 14.84 -3.71 -11.47
CA VAL A 362 15.49 -4.35 -10.32
C VAL A 362 14.47 -5.01 -9.39
N VAL A 363 13.39 -4.32 -9.07
CA VAL A 363 12.35 -4.85 -8.16
C VAL A 363 11.62 -6.04 -8.79
N SER A 364 11.28 -5.97 -10.08
CA SER A 364 10.58 -7.05 -10.77
C SER A 364 11.45 -8.30 -10.91
N VAL A 365 12.69 -8.14 -11.35
CA VAL A 365 13.65 -9.26 -11.46
C VAL A 365 13.93 -9.85 -10.07
N GLY A 366 14.18 -9.01 -9.06
CA GLY A 366 14.40 -9.46 -7.69
C GLY A 366 13.20 -10.23 -7.11
N SER A 367 11.97 -9.78 -7.43
CA SER A 367 10.76 -10.50 -7.05
C SER A 367 10.63 -11.85 -7.75
N ILE A 368 10.87 -11.93 -9.08
CA ILE A 368 10.82 -13.18 -9.84
C ILE A 368 11.82 -14.20 -9.28
N LEU A 369 13.05 -13.77 -8.98
CA LEU A 369 14.12 -14.60 -8.43
C LEU A 369 13.96 -14.91 -6.94
N ASN A 370 12.88 -14.46 -6.29
CA ASN A 370 12.63 -14.66 -4.86
C ASN A 370 13.73 -14.14 -3.92
N VAL A 371 14.43 -13.09 -4.32
CA VAL A 371 15.48 -12.47 -3.49
C VAL A 371 14.88 -11.86 -2.24
N ASN A 372 15.50 -12.10 -1.06
CA ASN A 372 15.14 -11.48 0.23
C ASN A 372 13.71 -11.74 0.74
N ARG A 373 13.23 -12.97 0.72
CA ARG A 373 12.02 -13.38 1.43
C ARG A 373 12.28 -13.50 2.94
N SER A 374 12.29 -12.37 3.62
CA SER A 374 12.36 -12.36 5.09
C SER A 374 11.51 -11.24 5.66
N TRP A 375 10.87 -11.51 6.80
CA TRP A 375 10.14 -10.51 7.57
C TRP A 375 10.74 -10.41 8.97
N GLN A 376 11.18 -9.20 9.36
CA GLN A 376 11.79 -8.94 10.69
C GLN A 376 12.82 -10.01 11.11
N GLY A 377 13.71 -10.39 10.17
CA GLY A 377 14.77 -11.37 10.41
C GLY A 377 14.39 -12.85 10.29
N ARG A 378 13.10 -13.16 10.07
CA ARG A 378 12.65 -14.55 9.80
C ARG A 378 12.61 -14.79 8.29
N LYS A 379 13.24 -15.89 7.84
CA LYS A 379 13.14 -16.39 6.44
C LYS A 379 11.86 -17.20 6.28
N SER A 380 11.14 -17.00 5.18
CA SER A 380 10.02 -17.84 4.76
C SER A 380 10.52 -19.14 4.15
#